data_06e68c5982352f1db789fd4851a7db75
#
_entry.id   06e68c5982352f1db789fd4851a7db75
#
_cell.length_a   1.000
_cell.length_b   1.000
_cell.length_c   1.000
_cell.angle_alpha   90.00
_cell.angle_beta   90.00
_cell.angle_gamma   90.00
#
_symmetry.space_group_name_H-M   'P 1'
#
loop_
_entity.id
_entity.type
_entity.pdbx_description
1 polymer ?
#
loop_
_entity_poly.entity_id
_entity_poly.type
_entity_poly.pdbx_seq_one_letter_code
_entity_poly.pdbx_strand_id
1 'polypeptide(L)'
;MIINESIGDKPTHVYKNLIKLKFLFSIICFILILIIWVTYDNNIFSGLNILAEYNDHNYKKARKWVLSSLIIFTIFLTVDLGIQITGVTYNFYKLNSINLSIKIFEVFLLALYFLDSWHYITLLYIFIFTELICFCFEIYSLIFNLGSTFKKYNKIRNFEVKSKYQ
;
A
#
# COMPACT_ATOMS: atom_id res chain seq x y z
N MET A 1 18.84 -13.04 12.99
CA MET A 1 18.35 -14.26 12.32
C MET A 1 18.27 -13.95 10.83
N ILE A 2 19.34 -14.23 10.08
CA ILE A 2 19.45 -13.94 8.64
C ILE A 2 18.68 -15.04 7.94
N ILE A 3 17.54 -14.71 7.36
CA ILE A 3 16.76 -15.63 6.55
C ILE A 3 17.52 -15.79 5.23
N ASN A 4 18.36 -16.83 5.13
CA ASN A 4 18.87 -17.33 3.87
C ASN A 4 17.70 -17.99 3.12
N GLU A 5 16.88 -17.22 2.44
CA GLU A 5 15.99 -17.76 1.41
C GLU A 5 16.89 -18.14 0.21
N SER A 6 16.98 -19.43 -0.05
CA SER A 6 17.71 -19.97 -1.20
C SER A 6 17.17 -19.32 -2.48
N ILE A 7 18.07 -18.59 -3.17
CA ILE A 7 17.84 -18.02 -4.49
C ILE A 7 17.83 -19.20 -5.49
N GLY A 8 16.74 -19.94 -5.56
CA GLY A 8 16.73 -21.15 -6.41
C GLY A 8 15.39 -21.69 -6.82
N ASP A 9 14.33 -21.46 -6.08
CA ASP A 9 13.03 -22.00 -6.44
C ASP A 9 12.31 -21.08 -7.43
N LYS A 10 12.12 -21.58 -8.65
CA LYS A 10 11.25 -20.93 -9.65
C LYS A 10 9.90 -20.64 -9.00
N PRO A 11 9.31 -19.44 -9.18
CA PRO A 11 8.04 -19.11 -8.58
C PRO A 11 7.00 -20.16 -8.97
N THR A 12 6.51 -20.88 -7.98
CA THR A 12 5.45 -21.86 -8.17
C THR A 12 4.20 -21.17 -8.72
N HIS A 13 3.32 -21.92 -9.39
CA HIS A 13 2.06 -21.38 -9.93
C HIS A 13 1.23 -20.65 -8.85
N VAL A 14 1.29 -21.13 -7.61
CA VAL A 14 0.65 -20.54 -6.44
C VAL A 14 1.18 -19.11 -6.17
N TYR A 15 2.49 -18.91 -6.28
CA TYR A 15 3.10 -17.59 -6.05
C TYR A 15 2.69 -16.56 -7.09
N LYS A 16 2.63 -16.95 -8.37
CA LYS A 16 2.15 -16.04 -9.43
C LYS A 16 0.71 -15.60 -9.21
N ASN A 17 -0.14 -16.49 -8.72
CA ASN A 17 -1.52 -16.17 -8.40
C ASN A 17 -1.64 -15.23 -7.19
N LEU A 18 -0.79 -15.40 -6.17
CA LEU A 18 -0.76 -14.52 -5.00
C LEU A 18 -0.46 -13.06 -5.38
N ILE A 19 0.51 -12.84 -6.27
CA ILE A 19 0.86 -11.50 -6.75
C ILE A 19 -0.29 -10.87 -7.53
N LYS A 20 -0.94 -11.63 -8.42
CA LYS A 20 -2.11 -11.15 -9.17
C LYS A 20 -3.25 -10.78 -8.23
N LEU A 21 -3.47 -11.60 -7.21
CA LEU A 21 -4.51 -11.36 -6.22
C LEU A 21 -4.23 -10.09 -5.41
N LYS A 22 -2.99 -9.90 -4.95
CA LYS A 22 -2.56 -8.69 -4.25
C LYS A 22 -2.82 -7.44 -5.09
N PHE A 23 -2.42 -7.46 -6.37
CA PHE A 23 -2.65 -6.35 -7.30
C PHE A 23 -4.15 -6.06 -7.49
N LEU A 24 -4.97 -7.11 -7.62
CA LEU A 24 -6.42 -6.97 -7.72
C LEU A 24 -7.01 -6.28 -6.48
N PHE A 25 -6.62 -6.70 -5.27
CA PHE A 25 -7.09 -6.07 -4.03
C PHE A 25 -6.63 -4.62 -3.91
N SER A 26 -5.41 -4.28 -4.33
CA SER A 26 -4.93 -2.88 -4.38
C SER A 26 -5.77 -2.02 -5.33
N ILE A 27 -6.19 -2.55 -6.48
CA ILE A 27 -7.13 -1.85 -7.40
C ILE A 27 -8.49 -1.66 -6.74
N ILE A 28 -9.01 -2.67 -6.04
CA ILE A 28 -10.29 -2.56 -5.32
C ILE A 28 -10.21 -1.48 -4.24
N CYS A 29 -9.13 -1.42 -3.45
CA CYS A 29 -8.88 -0.35 -2.49
C CYS A 29 -8.92 1.02 -3.17
N PHE A 30 -8.24 1.14 -4.32
CA PHE A 30 -8.20 2.40 -5.07
C PHE A 30 -9.59 2.85 -5.52
N ILE A 31 -10.41 1.93 -6.03
CA ILE A 31 -11.80 2.23 -6.42
C ILE A 31 -12.63 2.65 -5.21
N LEU A 32 -12.51 1.96 -4.06
CA LEU A 32 -13.22 2.31 -2.83
C LEU A 32 -12.83 3.71 -2.33
N ILE A 33 -11.55 4.07 -2.36
CA ILE A 33 -11.10 5.42 -2.01
C ILE A 33 -11.70 6.47 -2.95
N LEU A 34 -11.78 6.22 -4.25
CA LEU A 34 -12.45 7.13 -5.19
C LEU A 34 -13.96 7.30 -4.89
N ILE A 35 -14.63 6.23 -4.47
CA ILE A 35 -16.04 6.30 -4.05
C ILE A 35 -16.15 7.15 -2.77
N ILE A 36 -15.25 6.93 -1.79
CA ILE A 36 -15.23 7.71 -0.55
C ILE A 36 -14.93 9.20 -0.84
N TRP A 37 -14.13 9.53 -1.86
CA TRP A 37 -13.89 10.90 -2.32
C TRP A 37 -15.18 11.63 -2.73
N VAL A 38 -16.17 10.91 -3.24
CA VAL A 38 -17.47 11.47 -3.66
C VAL A 38 -18.45 11.53 -2.48
N THR A 39 -18.31 10.64 -1.50
CA THR A 39 -19.31 10.42 -0.44
C THR A 39 -18.87 10.83 0.95
N TYR A 40 -17.66 11.42 1.12
CA TYR A 40 -17.06 11.72 2.42
C TYR A 40 -17.91 12.63 3.33
N ASP A 41 -18.81 13.45 2.78
CA ASP A 41 -19.68 14.33 3.54
C ASP A 41 -20.59 13.54 4.48
N ASN A 42 -21.08 12.36 4.06
CA ASN A 42 -21.90 11.49 4.90
C ASN A 42 -21.15 11.07 6.19
N ASN A 43 -19.86 10.76 6.06
CA ASN A 43 -19.02 10.38 7.19
C ASN A 43 -18.68 11.57 8.11
N ILE A 44 -18.65 12.79 7.56
CA ILE A 44 -18.51 14.01 8.37
C ILE A 44 -19.78 14.25 9.18
N PHE A 45 -20.95 14.15 8.55
CA PHE A 45 -22.23 14.35 9.24
C PHE A 45 -22.52 13.28 10.29
N SER A 46 -22.11 12.03 10.07
CA SER A 46 -22.24 10.98 11.11
C SER A 46 -21.36 11.24 12.32
N GLY A 47 -20.24 11.91 12.15
CA GLY A 47 -19.30 12.25 13.24
C GLY A 47 -19.59 13.57 13.93
N LEU A 48 -20.38 14.44 13.31
CA LEU A 48 -20.86 15.69 13.87
C LEU A 48 -22.35 15.52 14.20
N ASN A 49 -22.83 16.05 15.34
CA ASN A 49 -24.24 16.00 15.66
C ASN A 49 -25.10 16.56 14.50
N ILE A 50 -26.26 15.95 14.26
CA ILE A 50 -27.21 16.16 13.16
C ILE A 50 -27.59 17.64 12.87
N LEU A 51 -27.26 18.56 13.77
CA LEU A 51 -27.51 20.01 13.65
C LEU A 51 -26.36 20.81 13.02
N ALA A 52 -25.28 20.15 12.60
CA ALA A 52 -24.14 20.85 11.99
C ALA A 52 -24.49 21.31 10.57
N GLU A 53 -24.57 22.62 10.36
CA GLU A 53 -24.70 23.20 9.02
C GLU A 53 -23.34 23.22 8.28
N TYR A 54 -23.37 23.21 6.94
CA TYR A 54 -22.17 23.26 6.08
C TYR A 54 -21.28 24.48 6.36
N ASN A 55 -21.80 25.54 6.96
CA ASN A 55 -21.07 26.74 7.33
C ASN A 55 -20.46 26.69 8.73
N ASP A 56 -20.76 25.68 9.51
CA ASP A 56 -20.22 25.53 10.87
C ASP A 56 -18.68 25.39 10.83
N HIS A 57 -18.04 26.00 11.81
CA HIS A 57 -16.59 25.92 12.01
C HIS A 57 -16.11 24.46 12.17
N ASN A 58 -16.87 23.67 12.87
CA ASN A 58 -16.59 22.24 13.12
C ASN A 58 -16.65 21.42 11.84
N TYR A 59 -17.65 21.66 10.97
CA TYR A 59 -17.73 21.02 9.66
C TYR A 59 -16.51 21.36 8.80
N LYS A 60 -16.14 22.64 8.69
CA LYS A 60 -14.97 23.06 7.92
C LYS A 60 -13.66 22.44 8.42
N LYS A 61 -13.52 22.28 9.74
CA LYS A 61 -12.37 21.60 10.35
C LYS A 61 -12.36 20.11 10.03
N ALA A 62 -13.48 19.41 10.22
CA ALA A 62 -13.63 18.00 9.91
C ALA A 62 -13.36 17.70 8.42
N ARG A 63 -13.91 18.54 7.53
CA ARG A 63 -13.68 18.47 6.07
C ARG A 63 -12.21 18.56 5.71
N LYS A 64 -11.46 19.49 6.31
CA LYS A 64 -10.01 19.60 6.08
C LYS A 64 -9.28 18.32 6.49
N TRP A 65 -9.63 17.73 7.62
CA TRP A 65 -9.02 16.49 8.10
C TRP A 65 -9.29 15.31 7.16
N VAL A 66 -10.55 15.13 6.72
CA VAL A 66 -10.92 14.06 5.79
C VAL A 66 -10.20 14.24 4.45
N LEU A 67 -10.26 15.44 3.87
CA LEU A 67 -9.60 15.69 2.58
C LEU A 67 -8.09 15.47 2.66
N SER A 68 -7.43 15.91 3.74
CA SER A 68 -5.99 15.65 3.93
C SER A 68 -5.71 14.16 4.02
N SER A 69 -6.52 13.40 4.76
CA SER A 69 -6.37 11.95 4.89
C SER A 69 -6.58 11.23 3.56
N LEU A 70 -7.60 11.63 2.79
CA LEU A 70 -7.89 11.07 1.47
C LEU A 70 -6.75 11.34 0.47
N ILE A 71 -6.20 12.58 0.45
CA ILE A 71 -5.07 12.93 -0.42
C ILE A 71 -3.87 12.05 -0.09
N ILE A 72 -3.50 11.97 1.18
CA ILE A 72 -2.35 11.17 1.64
C ILE A 72 -2.57 9.69 1.28
N PHE A 73 -3.74 9.14 1.58
CA PHE A 73 -4.08 7.75 1.28
C PHE A 73 -3.98 7.47 -0.22
N THR A 74 -4.55 8.33 -1.06
CA THR A 74 -4.52 8.19 -2.52
C THR A 74 -3.09 8.22 -3.06
N ILE A 75 -2.23 9.10 -2.54
CA ILE A 75 -0.82 9.17 -2.94
C ILE A 75 -0.09 7.86 -2.60
N PHE A 76 -0.22 7.37 -1.36
CA PHE A 76 0.45 6.14 -0.93
C PHE A 76 -0.01 4.94 -1.75
N LEU A 77 -1.31 4.80 -1.96
CA LEU A 77 -1.90 3.72 -2.75
C LEU A 77 -1.47 3.76 -4.21
N THR A 78 -1.34 4.95 -4.79
CA THR A 78 -0.85 5.13 -6.17
C THR A 78 0.62 4.70 -6.28
N VAL A 79 1.46 5.08 -5.31
CA VAL A 79 2.87 4.67 -5.27
C VAL A 79 2.99 3.16 -5.04
N ASP A 80 2.19 2.58 -4.14
CA ASP A 80 2.14 1.14 -3.90
C ASP A 80 1.80 0.37 -5.18
N LEU A 81 0.75 0.77 -5.91
CA LEU A 81 0.39 0.21 -7.21
C LEU A 81 1.54 0.36 -8.22
N GLY A 82 2.21 1.52 -8.26
CA GLY A 82 3.37 1.75 -9.11
C GLY A 82 4.50 0.77 -8.82
N ILE A 83 4.85 0.54 -7.56
CA ILE A 83 5.88 -0.43 -7.14
C ILE A 83 5.47 -1.86 -7.55
N GLN A 84 4.21 -2.23 -7.37
CA GLN A 84 3.71 -3.56 -7.76
C GLN A 84 3.83 -3.80 -9.28
N ILE A 85 3.55 -2.79 -10.11
CA ILE A 85 3.69 -2.87 -11.58
C ILE A 85 5.14 -3.11 -11.99
N THR A 86 6.12 -2.52 -11.29
CA THR A 86 7.55 -2.75 -11.63
C THR A 86 8.00 -4.19 -11.39
N GLY A 87 7.25 -4.99 -10.64
CA GLY A 87 7.58 -6.37 -10.34
C GLY A 87 8.80 -6.58 -9.43
N VAL A 88 9.37 -5.51 -8.89
CA VAL A 88 10.59 -5.55 -8.06
C VAL A 88 10.38 -6.36 -6.78
N THR A 89 9.16 -6.38 -6.26
CA THR A 89 8.80 -7.04 -5.01
C THR A 89 8.48 -8.53 -5.16
N TYR A 90 8.50 -9.07 -6.38
CA TYR A 90 8.11 -10.44 -6.68
C TYR A 90 8.96 -11.53 -6.00
N ASN A 91 10.16 -11.19 -5.55
CA ASN A 91 11.07 -12.18 -4.93
C ASN A 91 10.78 -12.44 -3.44
N PHE A 92 9.84 -11.71 -2.82
CA PHE A 92 9.58 -11.74 -1.38
C PHE A 92 8.25 -12.43 -1.06
N TYR A 93 8.20 -13.77 -1.18
CA TYR A 93 6.97 -14.55 -0.97
C TYR A 93 6.27 -14.26 0.35
N LYS A 94 6.99 -14.31 1.47
CA LYS A 94 6.40 -14.12 2.82
C LYS A 94 5.84 -12.71 3.00
N LEU A 95 6.58 -11.68 2.57
CA LEU A 95 6.12 -10.30 2.67
C LEU A 95 4.89 -10.05 1.78
N ASN A 96 4.88 -10.59 0.57
CA ASN A 96 3.73 -10.47 -0.33
C ASN A 96 2.50 -11.19 0.22
N SER A 97 2.66 -12.32 0.92
CA SER A 97 1.55 -13.01 1.56
C SER A 97 0.97 -12.21 2.73
N ILE A 98 1.82 -11.59 3.56
CA ILE A 98 1.39 -10.71 4.66
C ILE A 98 0.68 -9.48 4.08
N ASN A 99 1.26 -8.84 3.08
CA ASN A 99 0.67 -7.67 2.42
C ASN A 99 -0.70 -8.00 1.82
N LEU A 100 -0.85 -9.16 1.18
CA LEU A 100 -2.15 -9.60 0.66
C LEU A 100 -3.19 -9.71 1.77
N SER A 101 -2.84 -10.31 2.91
CA SER A 101 -3.76 -10.43 4.05
C SER A 101 -4.19 -9.06 4.58
N ILE A 102 -3.25 -8.11 4.68
CA ILE A 102 -3.54 -6.74 5.11
C ILE A 102 -4.44 -6.04 4.08
N LYS A 103 -4.18 -6.20 2.77
CA LYS A 103 -5.00 -5.60 1.69
C LYS A 103 -6.43 -6.15 1.68
N ILE A 104 -6.63 -7.44 1.93
CA ILE A 104 -7.98 -8.01 2.09
C ILE A 104 -8.71 -7.36 3.26
N PHE A 105 -8.02 -7.21 4.41
CA PHE A 105 -8.58 -6.57 5.59
C PHE A 105 -8.88 -5.08 5.34
N GLU A 106 -8.02 -4.37 4.62
CA GLU A 106 -8.20 -2.99 4.21
C GLU A 106 -9.46 -2.79 3.36
N VAL A 107 -9.65 -3.63 2.33
CA VAL A 107 -10.89 -3.61 1.50
C VAL A 107 -12.12 -3.76 2.38
N PHE A 108 -12.10 -4.70 3.32
CA PHE A 108 -13.22 -4.90 4.25
C PHE A 108 -13.49 -3.67 5.12
N LEU A 109 -12.46 -3.07 5.71
CA LEU A 109 -12.60 -1.87 6.53
C LEU A 109 -13.08 -0.64 5.73
N LEU A 110 -12.57 -0.45 4.51
CA LEU A 110 -13.01 0.64 3.63
C LEU A 110 -14.46 0.46 3.19
N ALA A 111 -14.88 -0.78 2.92
CA ALA A 111 -16.28 -1.09 2.58
C ALA A 111 -17.20 -0.78 3.77
N LEU A 112 -16.85 -1.17 5.00
CA LEU A 112 -17.62 -0.83 6.19
C LEU A 112 -17.63 0.69 6.45
N TYR A 113 -16.49 1.35 6.29
CA TYR A 113 -16.41 2.80 6.43
C TYR A 113 -17.37 3.53 5.50
N PHE A 114 -17.51 3.05 4.26
CA PHE A 114 -18.44 3.59 3.28
C PHE A 114 -19.90 3.26 3.59
N LEU A 115 -20.21 1.98 3.90
CA LEU A 115 -21.57 1.51 4.09
C LEU A 115 -22.21 2.01 5.39
N ASP A 116 -21.48 1.98 6.47
CA ASP A 116 -21.98 2.33 7.81
C ASP A 116 -21.75 3.80 8.16
N SER A 117 -21.22 4.60 7.23
CA SER A 117 -20.91 6.02 7.44
C SER A 117 -20.18 6.27 8.76
N TRP A 118 -19.08 5.56 8.99
CA TRP A 118 -18.30 5.67 10.22
C TRP A 118 -17.76 7.08 10.43
N HIS A 119 -17.40 7.38 11.67
CA HIS A 119 -16.83 8.67 12.04
C HIS A 119 -15.63 9.01 11.15
N TYR A 120 -15.56 10.26 10.67
CA TYR A 120 -14.57 10.72 9.70
C TYR A 120 -13.10 10.47 10.09
N ILE A 121 -12.77 10.44 11.40
CA ILE A 121 -11.40 10.16 11.88
C ILE A 121 -11.00 8.71 11.63
N THR A 122 -11.95 7.77 11.55
CA THR A 122 -11.67 6.33 11.36
C THR A 122 -10.90 6.08 10.07
N LEU A 123 -11.09 6.89 9.03
CA LEU A 123 -10.34 6.77 7.78
C LEU A 123 -8.82 6.91 8.00
N LEU A 124 -8.39 7.81 8.88
CA LEU A 124 -6.98 7.98 9.22
C LEU A 124 -6.40 6.74 9.92
N TYR A 125 -7.19 6.11 10.81
CA TYR A 125 -6.77 4.89 11.47
C TYR A 125 -6.66 3.72 10.48
N ILE A 126 -7.62 3.57 9.56
CA ILE A 126 -7.54 2.57 8.49
C ILE A 126 -6.24 2.78 7.71
N PHE A 127 -5.93 4.01 7.27
CA PHE A 127 -4.70 4.32 6.56
C PHE A 127 -3.45 3.91 7.34
N ILE A 128 -3.32 4.28 8.61
CA ILE A 128 -2.13 4.01 9.42
C ILE A 128 -1.94 2.49 9.63
N PHE A 129 -3.00 1.77 9.92
CA PHE A 129 -2.91 0.34 10.28
C PHE A 129 -2.90 -0.61 9.09
N THR A 130 -3.26 -0.15 7.91
CA THR A 130 -3.26 -0.99 6.71
C THR A 130 -2.29 -0.48 5.65
N GLU A 131 -2.60 0.61 4.97
CA GLU A 131 -1.83 1.11 3.83
C GLU A 131 -0.39 1.49 4.20
N LEU A 132 -0.19 2.21 5.31
CA LEU A 132 1.16 2.62 5.72
C LEU A 132 2.06 1.41 6.03
N ILE A 133 1.53 0.36 6.64
CA ILE A 133 2.27 -0.87 6.93
C ILE A 133 2.63 -1.59 5.63
N CYS A 134 1.66 -1.76 4.71
CA CYS A 134 1.90 -2.34 3.39
C CYS A 134 2.99 -1.58 2.63
N PHE A 135 2.89 -0.26 2.61
CA PHE A 135 3.86 0.62 1.96
C PHE A 135 5.28 0.46 2.55
N CYS A 136 5.42 0.38 3.87
CA CYS A 136 6.71 0.12 4.51
C CYS A 136 7.33 -1.20 4.04
N PHE A 137 6.54 -2.27 3.91
CA PHE A 137 7.03 -3.55 3.40
C PHE A 137 7.42 -3.49 1.92
N GLU A 138 6.69 -2.74 1.09
CA GLU A 138 7.04 -2.52 -0.32
C GLU A 138 8.36 -1.75 -0.47
N ILE A 139 8.53 -0.66 0.26
CA ILE A 139 9.78 0.11 0.28
C ILE A 139 10.95 -0.73 0.77
N TYR A 140 10.77 -1.51 1.84
CA TYR A 140 11.80 -2.43 2.33
C TYR A 140 12.22 -3.43 1.23
N SER A 141 11.25 -4.04 0.55
CA SER A 141 11.50 -4.97 -0.55
C SER A 141 12.24 -4.31 -1.72
N LEU A 142 11.88 -3.09 -2.06
CA LEU A 142 12.49 -2.29 -3.12
C LEU A 142 13.96 -1.99 -2.79
N ILE A 143 14.24 -1.47 -1.59
CA ILE A 143 15.61 -1.13 -1.15
C ILE A 143 16.51 -2.37 -1.15
N PHE A 144 16.00 -3.48 -0.62
CA PHE A 144 16.76 -4.74 -0.57
C PHE A 144 17.10 -5.25 -1.97
N ASN A 145 16.15 -5.20 -2.91
CA ASN A 145 16.34 -5.67 -4.28
C ASN A 145 17.34 -4.78 -5.05
N LEU A 146 17.24 -3.46 -4.91
CA LEU A 146 18.20 -2.52 -5.48
C LEU A 146 19.61 -2.77 -4.94
N GLY A 147 19.75 -2.96 -3.61
CA GLY A 147 21.04 -3.24 -2.99
C GLY A 147 21.70 -4.53 -3.48
N SER A 148 20.89 -5.60 -3.69
CA SER A 148 21.38 -6.88 -4.22
C SER A 148 21.83 -6.77 -5.67
N THR A 149 21.09 -6.04 -6.49
CA THR A 149 21.42 -5.78 -7.90
C THR A 149 22.71 -4.98 -8.03
N PHE A 150 22.89 -3.96 -7.20
CA PHE A 150 24.11 -3.14 -7.18
C PHE A 150 25.36 -3.95 -6.78
N LYS A 151 25.25 -4.84 -5.79
CA LYS A 151 26.34 -5.77 -5.40
C LYS A 151 26.72 -6.71 -6.55
N LYS A 152 25.73 -7.25 -7.26
CA LYS A 152 25.95 -8.13 -8.43
C LYS A 152 26.68 -7.38 -9.55
N TYR A 153 26.25 -6.17 -9.87
CA TYR A 153 26.88 -5.31 -10.88
C TYR A 153 28.34 -5.00 -10.55
N ASN A 154 28.65 -4.59 -9.32
CA ASN A 154 30.01 -4.30 -8.88
C ASN A 154 30.91 -5.56 -8.94
N LYS A 155 30.36 -6.74 -8.63
CA LYS A 155 31.10 -7.99 -8.73
C LYS A 155 31.49 -8.30 -10.19
N ILE A 156 30.57 -8.14 -11.13
CA ILE A 156 30.82 -8.35 -12.58
C ILE A 156 31.88 -7.37 -13.08
N ARG A 157 31.75 -6.07 -12.77
CA ARG A 157 32.71 -5.04 -13.15
C ARG A 157 34.12 -5.34 -12.64
N ASN A 158 34.24 -5.81 -11.40
CA ASN A 158 35.55 -6.16 -10.83
C ASN A 158 36.17 -7.41 -11.50
N PHE A 159 35.35 -8.34 -12.00
CA PHE A 159 35.84 -9.48 -12.79
C PHE A 159 36.36 -9.03 -14.16
N GLU A 160 35.64 -8.17 -14.85
CA GLU A 160 36.04 -7.63 -16.17
C GLU A 160 37.34 -6.83 -16.08
N VAL A 161 37.50 -6.03 -15.02
CA VAL A 161 38.74 -5.28 -14.80
C VAL A 161 39.93 -6.24 -14.58
N LYS A 162 39.78 -7.28 -13.75
CA LYS A 162 40.85 -8.26 -13.50
C LYS A 162 41.21 -9.05 -14.76
N SER A 163 40.27 -9.42 -15.60
CA SER A 163 40.54 -10.17 -16.83
C SER A 163 41.27 -9.36 -17.91
N LYS A 164 41.25 -8.03 -17.84
CA LYS A 164 41.99 -7.15 -18.78
C LYS A 164 43.47 -6.94 -18.42
N TYR A 165 43.85 -7.28 -17.19
CA TYR A 165 45.20 -7.08 -16.70
C TYR A 165 45.98 -8.40 -16.48
N GLN A 166 45.40 -9.53 -16.85
CA GLN A 166 46.07 -10.84 -17.00
C GLN A 166 46.28 -11.20 -18.48
#